data_2bbff3cedd611df504c9f2ce6f47b5f8
#
_entry.id   2bbff3cedd611df504c9f2ce6f47b5f8
#
_cell.length_a   1.000
_cell.length_b   1.000
_cell.length_c   1.000
_cell.angle_alpha   90.00
_cell.angle_beta   90.00
_cell.angle_gamma   90.00
#
_symmetry.space_group_name_H-M   'P 1'
#
loop_
_entity.id
_entity.type
_entity.pdbx_description
1 polymer ?
#
loop_
_entity_poly.entity_id
_entity_poly.type
_entity_poly.pdbx_seq_one_letter_code
_entity_poly.pdbx_strand_id
1 'polypeptide(L)'
;MSAPTADDPPGSRLPDADPAGLPNLGRSVSPIALPAVRPELLILSEHFAPSTGATAQLVTDLALGLAARGHRCRVLTATAGGPVAGLEVVRLGLPRCAGAAAGAPVGVLAKAAAGLVFVLGGLGWCLLHGRRGQRLFIVSNPPFVGLVGPLLRGLRGLDYVFLFQDLFPRSAALTGVLPASGPITAVWRSLMGWVCRSSSATVVLSDAMAERWRRELRRPLPLTVIHNWAVERASDIPKQANPLAREWGVADAFTVQYSGNFGRLHELLTLLEAARLVQDVPIRFLFIGGGAKQAQITAYRDAFGLDRVLVKPYQPRELLPLSLGACDLAAIGLIPGAEDTVAPSKFYGILASGRGVLLVAQRGCDLAQLVLREGCGVVVEPGEVAELALELRSLAVHPARVAAMGEQARRLYQERFGLEKALAAYEALLT
;
A
#
# COMPACT_ATOMS: atom_id res chain seq x y z
N MET A 1 -44.01 -35.37 71.57
CA MET A 1 -43.73 -34.89 72.90
C MET A 1 -43.27 -33.45 72.80
N SER A 2 -44.20 -32.62 73.11
CA SER A 2 -44.14 -31.44 73.99
C SER A 2 -43.36 -30.25 73.52
N ALA A 3 -44.09 -29.24 73.09
CA ALA A 3 -43.75 -27.81 73.33
C ALA A 3 -43.68 -27.50 74.82
N PRO A 4 -43.14 -26.38 75.26
CA PRO A 4 -43.95 -25.15 75.35
C PRO A 4 -43.19 -23.85 75.08
N THR A 5 -43.94 -22.86 74.59
CA THR A 5 -44.50 -21.61 75.14
C THR A 5 -43.53 -20.45 75.46
N ALA A 6 -43.70 -19.42 74.71
CA ALA A 6 -44.09 -18.02 75.05
C ALA A 6 -43.36 -17.33 76.22
N ASP A 7 -42.84 -16.12 75.90
CA ASP A 7 -43.09 -14.92 76.75
C ASP A 7 -42.74 -13.63 75.96
N ASP A 8 -43.71 -12.75 75.82
CA ASP A 8 -43.67 -11.27 75.59
C ASP A 8 -43.85 -10.57 76.98
N PRO A 9 -43.71 -9.26 77.10
CA PRO A 9 -42.97 -8.15 76.55
C PRO A 9 -42.20 -7.34 77.68
N PRO A 10 -41.84 -6.07 77.67
CA PRO A 10 -42.60 -4.84 77.29
C PRO A 10 -41.80 -3.70 76.66
N GLY A 11 -42.50 -2.94 75.91
CA GLY A 11 -42.51 -1.52 75.58
C GLY A 11 -41.33 -0.61 75.86
N SER A 12 -40.91 0.15 74.84
CA SER A 12 -40.41 1.51 74.99
C SER A 12 -40.62 2.36 73.72
N ARG A 13 -41.13 3.46 73.94
CA ARG A 13 -41.51 4.60 73.12
C ARG A 13 -40.61 4.92 71.91
N LEU A 14 -41.28 5.28 70.81
CA LEU A 14 -40.74 6.01 69.68
C LEU A 14 -40.34 7.42 70.11
N PRO A 15 -39.20 7.96 69.72
CA PRO A 15 -38.93 9.35 69.66
C PRO A 15 -39.33 10.00 68.35
N ASP A 16 -39.78 11.23 68.41
CA ASP A 16 -40.32 12.05 67.34
C ASP A 16 -39.42 12.19 66.11
N ALA A 17 -40.06 12.12 64.94
CA ALA A 17 -39.45 12.36 63.64
C ALA A 17 -39.19 13.87 63.47
N ASP A 18 -37.90 14.21 63.25
CA ASP A 18 -37.47 15.53 62.79
C ASP A 18 -37.57 15.55 61.22
N PRO A 19 -38.33 16.50 60.63
CA PRO A 19 -38.53 16.54 59.17
C PRO A 19 -37.49 17.41 58.45
N ALA A 20 -36.20 17.23 58.75
CA ALA A 20 -35.14 17.96 58.07
C ALA A 20 -33.93 17.07 57.80
N GLY A 21 -33.93 16.27 56.70
CA GLY A 21 -32.76 15.45 56.34
C GLY A 21 -32.95 14.50 55.14
N LEU A 22 -33.61 14.97 54.09
CA LEU A 22 -33.51 14.23 52.82
C LEU A 22 -32.12 14.48 52.20
N PRO A 23 -31.28 13.44 51.97
CA PRO A 23 -30.05 13.60 51.26
C PRO A 23 -30.35 13.94 49.79
N ASN A 24 -29.83 15.08 49.36
CA ASN A 24 -29.89 15.60 48.00
C ASN A 24 -29.18 14.64 47.07
N LEU A 25 -29.91 13.67 46.49
CA LEU A 25 -29.44 12.76 45.44
C LEU A 25 -29.41 13.50 44.07
N GLY A 26 -28.71 14.63 44.06
CA GLY A 26 -28.25 15.27 42.83
C GLY A 26 -27.15 14.44 42.18
N ARG A 27 -27.42 13.19 41.81
CA ARG A 27 -26.59 12.51 40.84
C ARG A 27 -26.81 13.21 39.51
N SER A 28 -25.87 14.08 39.14
CA SER A 28 -25.69 14.50 37.76
C SER A 28 -25.40 13.22 36.98
N VAL A 29 -26.41 12.68 36.32
CA VAL A 29 -26.23 11.68 35.27
C VAL A 29 -25.49 12.42 34.16
N SER A 30 -24.17 12.20 34.07
CA SER A 30 -23.41 12.63 32.92
C SER A 30 -24.14 12.09 31.70
N PRO A 31 -24.46 12.90 30.68
CA PRO A 31 -25.12 12.41 29.50
C PRO A 31 -24.24 11.30 28.92
N ILE A 32 -24.81 10.11 28.79
CA ILE A 32 -24.18 9.00 28.02
C ILE A 32 -23.92 9.62 26.68
N ALA A 33 -22.63 9.89 26.36
CA ALA A 33 -22.23 10.37 25.07
C ALA A 33 -22.65 9.27 24.08
N LEU A 34 -23.69 9.53 23.30
CA LEU A 34 -24.06 8.67 22.18
C LEU A 34 -22.81 8.50 21.34
N PRO A 35 -22.45 7.28 20.93
CA PRO A 35 -21.28 7.07 20.07
C PRO A 35 -21.44 7.99 18.86
N ALA A 36 -20.45 8.82 18.62
CA ALA A 36 -20.45 9.75 17.49
C ALA A 36 -20.76 8.95 16.23
N VAL A 37 -21.82 9.35 15.52
CA VAL A 37 -22.20 8.67 14.26
C VAL A 37 -21.05 8.84 13.30
N ARG A 38 -20.36 7.74 13.03
CA ARG A 38 -19.21 7.74 12.07
C ARG A 38 -19.73 8.10 10.69
N PRO A 39 -19.01 8.97 9.96
CA PRO A 39 -19.40 9.31 8.59
C PRO A 39 -19.35 8.07 7.68
N GLU A 40 -20.28 7.98 6.74
CA GLU A 40 -20.19 6.98 5.67
C GLU A 40 -19.03 7.36 4.75
N LEU A 41 -18.17 6.38 4.43
CA LEU A 41 -16.99 6.56 3.60
C LEU A 41 -17.28 6.19 2.15
N LEU A 42 -17.06 7.14 1.24
CA LEU A 42 -17.10 6.91 -0.21
C LEU A 42 -15.67 6.78 -0.69
N ILE A 43 -15.25 5.58 -1.09
CA ILE A 43 -13.90 5.29 -1.58
C ILE A 43 -13.90 5.29 -3.09
N LEU A 44 -13.23 6.25 -3.72
CA LEU A 44 -13.11 6.38 -5.18
C LEU A 44 -11.73 5.86 -5.61
N SER A 45 -11.69 4.65 -6.17
CA SER A 45 -10.48 3.98 -6.63
C SER A 45 -10.70 3.26 -7.95
N GLU A 46 -9.92 3.59 -8.99
CA GLU A 46 -9.98 2.89 -10.28
C GLU A 46 -9.78 1.38 -10.12
N HIS A 47 -8.82 1.00 -9.28
CA HIS A 47 -8.42 -0.38 -9.04
C HIS A 47 -8.93 -0.88 -7.70
N PHE A 48 -9.60 -2.03 -7.71
CA PHE A 48 -10.15 -2.69 -6.54
C PHE A 48 -10.24 -4.22 -6.76
N ALA A 49 -10.64 -4.98 -5.75
CA ALA A 49 -10.90 -6.41 -5.91
C ALA A 49 -11.89 -6.70 -7.06
N PRO A 50 -11.67 -7.76 -7.88
CA PRO A 50 -10.71 -8.85 -7.74
C PRO A 50 -9.34 -8.61 -8.43
N SER A 51 -8.98 -7.39 -8.78
CA SER A 51 -7.69 -7.09 -9.41
C SER A 51 -6.52 -7.43 -8.47
N THR A 52 -5.47 -8.04 -9.03
CA THR A 52 -4.27 -8.48 -8.29
C THR A 52 -3.17 -7.41 -8.23
N GLY A 53 -3.39 -6.22 -8.80
CA GLY A 53 -2.45 -5.12 -8.72
C GLY A 53 -2.28 -4.59 -7.28
N ALA A 54 -1.09 -4.15 -6.91
CA ALA A 54 -0.77 -3.71 -5.55
C ALA A 54 -1.75 -2.66 -5.01
N THR A 55 -2.06 -1.61 -5.79
CA THR A 55 -3.04 -0.59 -5.40
C THR A 55 -4.42 -1.17 -5.11
N ALA A 56 -4.89 -2.12 -5.95
CA ALA A 56 -6.18 -2.76 -5.75
C ALA A 56 -6.23 -3.55 -4.44
N GLN A 57 -5.17 -4.30 -4.14
CA GLN A 57 -5.07 -5.08 -2.92
C GLN A 57 -5.01 -4.17 -1.67
N LEU A 58 -4.16 -3.14 -1.69
CA LEU A 58 -4.03 -2.18 -0.60
C LEU A 58 -5.36 -1.45 -0.30
N VAL A 59 -6.04 -0.96 -1.33
CA VAL A 59 -7.35 -0.28 -1.14
C VAL A 59 -8.43 -1.26 -0.69
N THR A 60 -8.38 -2.52 -1.13
CA THR A 60 -9.31 -3.55 -0.67
C THR A 60 -9.09 -3.88 0.80
N ASP A 61 -7.84 -4.08 1.23
CA ASP A 61 -7.48 -4.34 2.62
C ASP A 61 -7.89 -3.15 3.52
N LEU A 62 -7.65 -1.91 3.05
CA LEU A 62 -8.07 -0.69 3.76
C LEU A 62 -9.58 -0.63 3.94
N ALA A 63 -10.34 -0.84 2.85
CA ALA A 63 -11.81 -0.78 2.90
C ALA A 63 -12.40 -1.86 3.82
N LEU A 64 -11.90 -3.10 3.72
CA LEU A 64 -12.31 -4.20 4.59
C LEU A 64 -11.93 -3.97 6.05
N GLY A 65 -10.73 -3.48 6.30
CA GLY A 65 -10.27 -3.17 7.65
C GLY A 65 -11.08 -2.04 8.32
N LEU A 66 -11.42 -0.98 7.57
CA LEU A 66 -12.30 0.08 8.06
C LEU A 66 -13.73 -0.42 8.30
N ALA A 67 -14.25 -1.28 7.41
CA ALA A 67 -15.56 -1.88 7.59
C ALA A 67 -15.60 -2.79 8.83
N ALA A 68 -14.57 -3.60 9.07
CA ALA A 68 -14.43 -4.43 10.27
C ALA A 68 -14.37 -3.59 11.57
N ARG A 69 -13.92 -2.36 11.48
CA ARG A 69 -13.92 -1.38 12.58
C ARG A 69 -15.24 -0.59 12.71
N GLY A 70 -16.27 -0.96 11.94
CA GLY A 70 -17.61 -0.40 12.03
C GLY A 70 -17.88 0.83 11.14
N HIS A 71 -17.00 1.16 10.19
CA HIS A 71 -17.29 2.19 9.19
C HIS A 71 -18.19 1.64 8.08
N ARG A 72 -19.17 2.42 7.65
CA ARG A 72 -19.92 2.12 6.42
C ARG A 72 -19.09 2.53 5.22
N CYS A 73 -18.54 1.57 4.49
CA CYS A 73 -17.70 1.81 3.33
C CYS A 73 -18.45 1.47 2.03
N ARG A 74 -18.50 2.44 1.13
CA ARG A 74 -18.98 2.25 -0.25
C ARG A 74 -17.83 2.53 -1.21
N VAL A 75 -17.52 1.57 -2.07
CA VAL A 75 -16.40 1.66 -3.00
C VAL A 75 -16.91 1.88 -4.42
N LEU A 76 -16.43 2.93 -5.06
CA LEU A 76 -16.67 3.25 -6.46
C LEU A 76 -15.42 2.88 -7.25
N THR A 77 -15.54 1.95 -8.20
CA THR A 77 -14.36 1.42 -8.92
C THR A 77 -14.65 1.16 -10.40
N ALA A 78 -13.58 1.24 -11.22
CA ALA A 78 -13.64 0.82 -12.63
C ALA A 78 -13.43 -0.70 -12.80
N THR A 79 -12.89 -1.39 -11.78
CA THR A 79 -12.60 -2.82 -11.87
C THR A 79 -13.89 -3.64 -11.95
N ALA A 80 -14.04 -4.45 -13.00
CA ALA A 80 -15.14 -5.39 -13.13
C ALA A 80 -15.00 -6.53 -12.10
N GLY A 81 -16.12 -7.09 -11.64
CA GLY A 81 -16.13 -8.21 -10.70
C GLY A 81 -17.45 -8.34 -9.95
N GLY A 82 -17.55 -9.37 -9.13
CA GLY A 82 -18.70 -9.63 -8.25
C GLY A 82 -18.71 -8.76 -6.98
N PRO A 83 -19.66 -9.03 -6.07
CA PRO A 83 -19.73 -8.40 -4.77
C PRO A 83 -18.51 -8.77 -3.91
N VAL A 84 -18.16 -7.90 -2.97
CA VAL A 84 -17.12 -8.15 -1.96
C VAL A 84 -17.83 -8.18 -0.60
N ALA A 85 -17.68 -9.28 0.13
CA ALA A 85 -18.33 -9.45 1.42
C ALA A 85 -17.95 -8.33 2.38
N GLY A 86 -18.94 -7.76 3.07
CA GLY A 86 -18.73 -6.66 4.04
C GLY A 86 -18.62 -5.25 3.41
N LEU A 87 -18.70 -5.12 2.08
CA LEU A 87 -18.59 -3.83 1.39
C LEU A 87 -19.70 -3.62 0.36
N GLU A 88 -20.15 -2.38 0.22
CA GLU A 88 -20.98 -1.97 -0.91
C GLU A 88 -20.07 -1.51 -2.05
N VAL A 89 -20.11 -2.21 -3.21
CA VAL A 89 -19.22 -1.91 -4.34
C VAL A 89 -20.04 -1.49 -5.57
N VAL A 90 -19.79 -0.28 -6.03
CA VAL A 90 -20.38 0.30 -7.26
C VAL A 90 -19.35 0.21 -8.38
N ARG A 91 -19.68 -0.51 -9.45
CA ARG A 91 -18.82 -0.73 -10.61
C ARG A 91 -19.13 0.31 -11.69
N LEU A 92 -18.20 1.24 -11.93
CA LEU A 92 -18.35 2.38 -12.86
C LEU A 92 -17.54 2.20 -14.16
N GLY A 93 -16.90 1.05 -14.33
CA GLY A 93 -16.09 0.76 -15.52
C GLY A 93 -16.94 0.46 -16.75
N LEU A 94 -16.41 0.77 -17.93
CA LEU A 94 -16.97 0.24 -19.18
C LEU A 94 -16.88 -1.29 -19.17
N PRO A 95 -17.92 -2.01 -19.61
CA PRO A 95 -17.77 -3.43 -19.90
C PRO A 95 -16.58 -3.58 -20.85
N ARG A 96 -15.57 -4.36 -20.46
CA ARG A 96 -14.53 -4.73 -21.42
C ARG A 96 -15.23 -5.40 -22.58
N CYS A 97 -15.03 -4.91 -23.80
CA CYS A 97 -15.50 -5.61 -24.99
C CYS A 97 -15.06 -7.06 -24.84
N ALA A 98 -16.01 -7.98 -24.81
CA ALA A 98 -15.76 -9.41 -24.75
C ALA A 98 -14.93 -9.78 -25.96
N GLY A 99 -13.62 -9.99 -25.80
CA GLY A 99 -12.70 -10.28 -26.90
C GLY A 99 -11.24 -9.84 -26.70
N ALA A 100 -10.94 -8.94 -25.77
CA ALA A 100 -9.55 -8.64 -25.46
C ALA A 100 -9.00 -9.75 -24.54
N ALA A 101 -8.11 -10.60 -25.06
CA ALA A 101 -7.43 -11.61 -24.29
C ALA A 101 -6.78 -11.00 -23.05
N ALA A 102 -6.91 -11.66 -21.89
CA ALA A 102 -6.25 -11.25 -20.66
C ALA A 102 -4.74 -11.17 -20.92
N GLY A 103 -4.19 -9.93 -20.90
CA GLY A 103 -2.77 -9.70 -21.19
C GLY A 103 -2.44 -8.94 -22.48
N ALA A 104 -3.42 -8.64 -23.34
CA ALA A 104 -3.15 -7.82 -24.52
C ALA A 104 -2.74 -6.39 -24.12
N PRO A 105 -1.71 -5.78 -24.75
CA PRO A 105 -1.29 -4.41 -24.46
C PRO A 105 -2.40 -3.44 -24.87
N VAL A 106 -3.10 -2.89 -23.88
CA VAL A 106 -4.09 -1.82 -24.11
C VAL A 106 -3.35 -0.54 -24.44
N GLY A 107 -3.64 0.07 -25.59
CA GLY A 107 -3.02 1.31 -26.03
C GLY A 107 -3.21 2.45 -25.01
N VAL A 108 -2.28 3.41 -25.00
CA VAL A 108 -2.30 4.56 -24.07
C VAL A 108 -3.62 5.34 -24.17
N LEU A 109 -4.15 5.55 -25.38
CA LEU A 109 -5.41 6.24 -25.61
C LEU A 109 -6.61 5.51 -25.00
N ALA A 110 -6.66 4.17 -25.13
CA ALA A 110 -7.74 3.39 -24.55
C ALA A 110 -7.71 3.39 -23.01
N LYS A 111 -6.50 3.39 -22.41
CA LYS A 111 -6.34 3.58 -20.95
C LYS A 111 -6.80 4.97 -20.52
N ALA A 112 -6.42 6.00 -21.25
CA ALA A 112 -6.84 7.38 -20.96
C ALA A 112 -8.38 7.55 -21.07
N ALA A 113 -8.99 6.97 -22.09
CA ALA A 113 -10.45 7.00 -22.28
C ALA A 113 -11.18 6.25 -21.14
N ALA A 114 -10.72 5.07 -20.76
CA ALA A 114 -11.28 4.31 -19.64
C ALA A 114 -11.15 5.08 -18.31
N GLY A 115 -10.00 5.70 -18.08
CA GLY A 115 -9.78 6.56 -16.92
C GLY A 115 -10.72 7.77 -16.89
N LEU A 116 -10.94 8.41 -18.04
CA LEU A 116 -11.88 9.55 -18.15
C LEU A 116 -13.32 9.11 -17.85
N VAL A 117 -13.77 7.97 -18.41
CA VAL A 117 -15.09 7.41 -18.11
C VAL A 117 -15.26 7.14 -16.62
N PHE A 118 -14.24 6.59 -15.97
CA PHE A 118 -14.26 6.35 -14.52
C PHE A 118 -14.38 7.68 -13.74
N VAL A 119 -13.61 8.70 -14.10
CA VAL A 119 -13.64 10.02 -13.45
C VAL A 119 -15.02 10.67 -13.59
N LEU A 120 -15.57 10.69 -14.81
CA LEU A 120 -16.90 11.27 -15.08
C LEU A 120 -18.03 10.45 -14.43
N GLY A 121 -17.92 9.11 -14.46
CA GLY A 121 -18.87 8.22 -13.79
C GLY A 121 -18.85 8.40 -12.28
N GLY A 122 -17.66 8.49 -11.67
CA GLY A 122 -17.50 8.76 -10.24
C GLY A 122 -18.03 10.12 -9.83
N LEU A 123 -17.73 11.17 -10.60
CA LEU A 123 -18.27 12.51 -10.37
C LEU A 123 -19.81 12.50 -10.47
N GLY A 124 -20.36 11.96 -11.56
CA GLY A 124 -21.80 11.88 -11.78
C GLY A 124 -22.50 11.08 -10.69
N TRP A 125 -21.97 9.93 -10.33
CA TRP A 125 -22.53 9.12 -9.24
C TRP A 125 -22.55 9.88 -7.90
N CYS A 126 -21.45 10.52 -7.54
CA CYS A 126 -21.36 11.30 -6.30
C CYS A 126 -22.25 12.55 -6.33
N LEU A 127 -22.46 13.18 -7.49
CA LEU A 127 -23.41 14.28 -7.64
C LEU A 127 -24.86 13.84 -7.42
N LEU A 128 -25.24 12.63 -7.84
CA LEU A 128 -26.58 12.10 -7.68
C LEU A 128 -26.85 11.51 -6.30
N HIS A 129 -25.88 10.80 -5.71
CA HIS A 129 -26.06 9.98 -4.52
C HIS A 129 -25.29 10.49 -3.30
N GLY A 130 -24.31 11.40 -3.49
CA GLY A 130 -23.52 11.96 -2.41
C GLY A 130 -24.34 12.83 -1.47
N ARG A 131 -24.16 12.67 -0.16
CA ARG A 131 -24.89 13.38 0.89
C ARG A 131 -23.92 14.14 1.79
N ARG A 132 -24.32 15.30 2.28
CA ARG A 132 -23.56 16.03 3.29
C ARG A 132 -23.35 15.13 4.52
N GLY A 133 -22.15 15.20 5.09
CA GLY A 133 -21.75 14.35 6.22
C GLY A 133 -21.10 13.03 5.83
N GLN A 134 -21.13 12.64 4.54
CA GLN A 134 -20.25 11.58 4.03
C GLN A 134 -18.84 12.13 3.83
N ARG A 135 -17.83 11.26 3.92
CA ARG A 135 -16.44 11.60 3.66
C ARG A 135 -15.94 10.85 2.43
N LEU A 136 -15.33 11.57 1.50
CA LEU A 136 -14.80 10.99 0.28
C LEU A 136 -13.30 10.68 0.46
N PHE A 137 -12.89 9.46 0.10
CA PHE A 137 -11.49 9.06 0.02
C PHE A 137 -11.12 8.78 -1.44
N ILE A 138 -10.20 9.56 -1.99
CA ILE A 138 -9.83 9.51 -3.41
C ILE A 138 -8.42 8.98 -3.55
N VAL A 139 -8.25 7.90 -4.31
CA VAL A 139 -6.95 7.31 -4.66
C VAL A 139 -6.51 7.83 -6.02
N SER A 140 -5.28 8.30 -6.16
CA SER A 140 -4.75 9.09 -7.30
C SER A 140 -4.68 8.37 -8.66
N ASN A 141 -5.33 7.24 -8.84
CA ASN A 141 -5.45 6.53 -10.12
C ASN A 141 -6.90 6.54 -10.60
N PRO A 142 -7.17 7.00 -11.83
CA PRO A 142 -6.27 7.61 -12.82
C PRO A 142 -5.81 9.02 -12.39
N PRO A 143 -4.75 9.58 -13.01
CA PRO A 143 -4.08 10.80 -12.53
C PRO A 143 -4.97 12.03 -12.30
N PHE A 144 -6.08 12.16 -13.02
CA PHE A 144 -6.99 13.32 -12.93
C PHE A 144 -8.17 13.09 -11.97
N VAL A 145 -8.31 11.90 -11.38
CA VAL A 145 -9.44 11.60 -10.47
C VAL A 145 -9.46 12.53 -9.25
N GLY A 146 -8.32 13.06 -8.84
CA GLY A 146 -8.21 14.02 -7.75
C GLY A 146 -9.09 15.27 -7.94
N LEU A 147 -9.34 15.69 -9.20
CA LEU A 147 -10.18 16.85 -9.51
C LEU A 147 -11.64 16.68 -9.08
N VAL A 148 -12.11 15.45 -8.90
CA VAL A 148 -13.45 15.14 -8.39
C VAL A 148 -13.63 15.73 -6.97
N GLY A 149 -12.59 15.71 -6.15
CA GLY A 149 -12.62 16.18 -4.76
C GLY A 149 -13.03 17.65 -4.62
N PRO A 150 -12.25 18.61 -5.13
CA PRO A 150 -12.59 20.03 -5.01
C PRO A 150 -13.93 20.37 -5.70
N LEU A 151 -14.31 19.69 -6.79
CA LEU A 151 -15.60 19.90 -7.45
C LEU A 151 -16.76 19.47 -6.54
N LEU A 152 -16.68 18.28 -5.94
CA LEU A 152 -17.73 17.79 -5.03
C LEU A 152 -17.77 18.58 -3.72
N ARG A 153 -16.64 19.05 -3.23
CA ARG A 153 -16.59 19.94 -2.06
C ARG A 153 -17.34 21.25 -2.34
N GLY A 154 -17.09 21.86 -3.51
CA GLY A 154 -17.78 23.09 -3.91
C GLY A 154 -19.27 22.91 -4.19
N LEU A 155 -19.65 21.83 -4.87
CA LEU A 155 -21.03 21.63 -5.36
C LEU A 155 -21.92 20.91 -4.33
N ARG A 156 -21.39 20.03 -3.51
CA ARG A 156 -22.15 19.18 -2.58
C ARG A 156 -21.74 19.32 -1.12
N GLY A 157 -20.63 20.01 -0.84
CA GLY A 157 -20.08 20.12 0.52
C GLY A 157 -19.51 18.81 1.06
N LEU A 158 -19.01 17.94 0.15
CA LEU A 158 -18.36 16.69 0.52
C LEU A 158 -16.89 16.95 0.83
N ASP A 159 -16.50 16.76 2.08
CA ASP A 159 -15.08 16.78 2.46
C ASP A 159 -14.38 15.53 1.95
N TYR A 160 -13.08 15.67 1.63
CA TYR A 160 -12.32 14.55 1.08
C TYR A 160 -10.89 14.47 1.57
N VAL A 161 -10.40 13.25 1.65
CA VAL A 161 -8.98 12.88 1.82
C VAL A 161 -8.46 12.40 0.47
N PHE A 162 -7.29 12.88 0.07
CA PHE A 162 -6.66 12.50 -1.19
C PHE A 162 -5.39 11.69 -0.94
N LEU A 163 -5.30 10.49 -1.52
CA LEU A 163 -4.13 9.62 -1.44
C LEU A 163 -3.32 9.66 -2.74
N PHE A 164 -2.07 10.12 -2.66
CA PHE A 164 -1.09 9.91 -3.72
C PHE A 164 -0.49 8.51 -3.65
N GLN A 165 -0.70 7.71 -4.71
CA GLN A 165 0.08 6.48 -4.95
C GLN A 165 1.42 6.83 -5.62
N ASP A 166 1.37 7.71 -6.63
CA ASP A 166 2.52 8.25 -7.33
C ASP A 166 2.37 9.77 -7.44
N LEU A 167 3.47 10.52 -7.35
CA LEU A 167 3.44 11.97 -7.50
C LEU A 167 3.33 12.37 -8.97
N PHE A 168 2.12 12.69 -9.41
CA PHE A 168 1.87 13.31 -10.71
C PHE A 168 1.98 14.84 -10.64
N PRO A 169 2.53 15.51 -11.69
CA PRO A 169 2.93 15.00 -13.01
C PRO A 169 4.32 14.39 -13.09
N ARG A 170 5.10 14.38 -12.00
CA ARG A 170 6.51 13.96 -11.99
C ARG A 170 6.71 12.51 -12.46
N SER A 171 5.91 11.56 -12.04
CA SER A 171 6.02 10.17 -12.48
C SER A 171 5.83 10.02 -14.00
N ALA A 172 4.93 10.83 -14.59
CA ALA A 172 4.75 10.88 -16.04
C ALA A 172 5.95 11.51 -16.76
N ALA A 173 6.59 12.49 -16.14
CA ALA A 173 7.82 13.10 -16.68
C ALA A 173 9.01 12.14 -16.63
N LEU A 174 9.21 11.42 -15.54
CA LEU A 174 10.27 10.42 -15.41
C LEU A 174 10.13 9.25 -16.39
N THR A 175 8.90 8.92 -16.78
CA THR A 175 8.64 7.88 -17.78
C THR A 175 8.64 8.36 -19.22
N GLY A 176 8.95 9.64 -19.45
CA GLY A 176 9.00 10.27 -20.79
C GLY A 176 7.63 10.48 -21.44
N VAL A 177 6.51 10.29 -20.68
CA VAL A 177 5.15 10.56 -21.18
C VAL A 177 4.86 12.05 -21.28
N LEU A 178 5.50 12.85 -20.42
CA LEU A 178 5.44 14.32 -20.43
C LEU A 178 6.85 14.92 -20.37
N PRO A 179 7.04 16.13 -20.89
CA PRO A 179 8.28 16.86 -20.64
C PRO A 179 8.40 17.19 -19.15
N ALA A 180 9.63 17.14 -18.61
CA ALA A 180 9.89 17.46 -17.20
C ALA A 180 9.52 18.90 -16.83
N SER A 181 9.55 19.82 -17.79
CA SER A 181 9.18 21.22 -17.68
C SER A 181 8.28 21.63 -18.86
N GLY A 182 7.53 22.70 -18.69
CA GLY A 182 6.67 23.25 -19.75
C GLY A 182 5.27 23.60 -19.23
N PRO A 183 4.45 24.24 -20.07
CA PRO A 183 3.15 24.77 -19.64
C PRO A 183 2.18 23.66 -19.20
N ILE A 184 2.15 22.51 -19.91
CA ILE A 184 1.26 21.40 -19.57
C ILE A 184 1.61 20.84 -18.18
N THR A 185 2.89 20.59 -17.93
CA THR A 185 3.38 20.08 -16.64
C THR A 185 3.13 21.09 -15.51
N ALA A 186 3.31 22.40 -15.80
CA ALA A 186 3.03 23.46 -14.84
C ALA A 186 1.54 23.57 -14.48
N VAL A 187 0.66 23.51 -15.48
CA VAL A 187 -0.81 23.50 -15.29
C VAL A 187 -1.21 22.27 -14.46
N TRP A 188 -0.74 21.09 -14.83
CA TRP A 188 -1.06 19.86 -14.09
C TRP A 188 -0.59 19.92 -12.63
N ARG A 189 0.63 20.39 -12.39
CA ARG A 189 1.14 20.60 -11.02
C ARG A 189 0.27 21.59 -10.24
N SER A 190 -0.18 22.67 -10.87
CA SER A 190 -1.07 23.65 -10.25
C SER A 190 -2.43 23.05 -9.89
N LEU A 191 -3.00 22.22 -10.78
CA LEU A 191 -4.25 21.49 -10.54
C LEU A 191 -4.10 20.51 -9.37
N MET A 192 -3.02 19.73 -9.33
CA MET A 192 -2.76 18.84 -8.20
C MET A 192 -2.54 19.62 -6.89
N GLY A 193 -1.87 20.77 -6.97
CA GLY A 193 -1.75 21.68 -5.84
C GLY A 193 -3.11 22.21 -5.35
N TRP A 194 -4.05 22.48 -6.26
CA TRP A 194 -5.42 22.85 -5.90
C TRP A 194 -6.16 21.68 -5.23
N VAL A 195 -6.05 20.46 -5.78
CA VAL A 195 -6.61 19.25 -5.17
C VAL A 195 -6.12 19.09 -3.72
N CYS A 196 -4.80 19.17 -3.50
CA CYS A 196 -4.23 19.01 -2.16
C CYS A 196 -4.67 20.11 -1.18
N ARG A 197 -4.69 21.38 -1.63
CA ARG A 197 -5.12 22.50 -0.75
C ARG A 197 -6.59 22.46 -0.39
N SER A 198 -7.41 21.89 -1.26
CA SER A 198 -8.85 21.78 -1.04
C SER A 198 -9.24 20.54 -0.24
N SER A 199 -8.34 19.58 -0.05
CA SER A 199 -8.59 18.37 0.76
C SER A 199 -8.56 18.67 2.26
N SER A 200 -9.25 17.85 3.05
CA SER A 200 -9.11 17.84 4.52
C SER A 200 -7.72 17.33 4.91
N ALA A 201 -7.21 16.33 4.18
CA ALA A 201 -5.85 15.82 4.29
C ALA A 201 -5.39 15.25 2.94
N THR A 202 -4.10 15.36 2.67
CA THR A 202 -3.45 14.65 1.56
C THR A 202 -2.50 13.61 2.14
N VAL A 203 -2.72 12.34 1.80
CA VAL A 203 -1.86 11.24 2.21
C VAL A 203 -0.81 10.99 1.15
N VAL A 204 0.44 10.86 1.59
CA VAL A 204 1.59 10.40 0.79
C VAL A 204 2.22 9.20 1.47
N LEU A 205 2.95 8.37 0.73
CA LEU A 205 3.38 7.06 1.18
C LEU A 205 4.79 7.03 1.78
N SER A 206 5.53 8.15 1.72
CA SER A 206 6.85 8.29 2.33
C SER A 206 7.18 9.73 2.65
N ASP A 207 8.16 9.94 3.55
CA ASP A 207 8.67 11.26 3.89
C ASP A 207 9.33 11.94 2.68
N ALA A 208 10.05 11.17 1.85
CA ALA A 208 10.62 11.65 0.59
C ALA A 208 9.57 12.23 -0.36
N MET A 209 8.43 11.54 -0.51
CA MET A 209 7.30 12.04 -1.31
C MET A 209 6.72 13.33 -0.72
N ALA A 210 6.56 13.40 0.60
CA ALA A 210 6.06 14.60 1.29
C ALA A 210 6.99 15.79 1.07
N GLU A 211 8.28 15.60 1.29
CA GLU A 211 9.29 16.65 1.13
C GLU A 211 9.40 17.11 -0.33
N ARG A 212 9.39 16.18 -1.27
CA ARG A 212 9.39 16.49 -2.70
C ARG A 212 8.18 17.36 -3.07
N TRP A 213 7.00 16.96 -2.63
CA TRP A 213 5.78 17.69 -2.98
C TRP A 213 5.70 19.07 -2.34
N ARG A 214 6.17 19.22 -1.08
CA ARG A 214 6.30 20.54 -0.42
C ARG A 214 7.23 21.46 -1.20
N ARG A 215 8.39 20.96 -1.63
CA ARG A 215 9.36 21.73 -2.45
C ARG A 215 8.77 22.16 -3.79
N GLU A 216 8.04 21.30 -4.47
CA GLU A 216 7.45 21.61 -5.77
C GLU A 216 6.35 22.65 -5.70
N LEU A 217 5.53 22.66 -4.67
CA LEU A 217 4.43 23.60 -4.53
C LEU A 217 4.79 24.88 -3.77
N ARG A 218 5.89 24.89 -3.02
CA ARG A 218 6.38 26.05 -2.26
C ARG A 218 5.33 26.69 -1.34
N ARG A 219 4.35 25.94 -0.87
CA ARG A 219 3.22 26.39 -0.03
C ARG A 219 2.88 25.34 1.02
N PRO A 220 2.37 25.75 2.19
CA PRO A 220 1.87 24.81 3.19
C PRO A 220 0.77 23.92 2.61
N LEU A 221 0.81 22.65 2.95
CA LEU A 221 -0.17 21.63 2.54
C LEU A 221 -0.52 20.73 3.72
N PRO A 222 -1.75 20.25 3.82
CA PRO A 222 -2.15 19.26 4.82
C PRO A 222 -1.65 17.86 4.43
N LEU A 223 -0.33 17.66 4.44
CA LEU A 223 0.30 16.39 4.08
C LEU A 223 0.48 15.51 5.30
N THR A 224 -0.01 14.29 5.22
CA THR A 224 0.18 13.22 6.21
C THR A 224 0.89 12.05 5.56
N VAL A 225 1.95 11.54 6.20
CA VAL A 225 2.64 10.34 5.73
C VAL A 225 1.97 9.12 6.36
N ILE A 226 1.43 8.23 5.53
CA ILE A 226 0.94 6.92 5.95
C ILE A 226 1.59 5.89 5.05
N HIS A 227 2.45 5.06 5.62
CA HIS A 227 3.14 4.02 4.89
C HIS A 227 2.18 2.91 4.45
N ASN A 228 2.50 2.26 3.33
CA ASN A 228 1.84 1.04 2.91
C ASN A 228 2.18 -0.12 3.87
N TRP A 229 1.54 -1.25 3.65
CA TRP A 229 1.72 -2.49 4.39
C TRP A 229 1.94 -3.66 3.43
N ALA A 230 2.31 -4.81 3.96
CA ALA A 230 2.37 -6.04 3.20
C ALA A 230 0.93 -6.55 2.94
N VAL A 231 0.61 -6.78 1.67
CA VAL A 231 -0.68 -7.39 1.29
C VAL A 231 -0.66 -8.92 1.44
N GLU A 232 0.56 -9.49 1.57
CA GLU A 232 0.80 -10.90 1.77
C GLU A 232 1.12 -11.21 3.24
N ARG A 233 0.73 -12.38 3.70
CA ARG A 233 1.22 -12.94 4.95
C ARG A 233 2.59 -13.57 4.73
N ALA A 234 3.48 -13.49 5.73
CA ALA A 234 4.74 -14.23 5.69
C ALA A 234 4.49 -15.74 5.65
N SER A 235 5.36 -16.47 4.97
CA SER A 235 5.40 -17.94 5.07
C SER A 235 6.47 -18.33 6.08
N ASP A 236 6.12 -19.22 7.01
CA ASP A 236 7.07 -19.79 7.98
C ASP A 236 7.82 -21.01 7.43
N ILE A 237 7.54 -21.39 6.17
CA ILE A 237 8.19 -22.53 5.52
C ILE A 237 9.61 -22.15 5.15
N PRO A 238 10.64 -22.88 5.63
CA PRO A 238 12.03 -22.68 5.22
C PRO A 238 12.17 -22.83 3.71
N LYS A 239 13.07 -22.05 3.10
CA LYS A 239 13.27 -22.05 1.65
C LYS A 239 13.49 -23.44 1.07
N GLN A 240 14.29 -24.28 1.73
CA GLN A 240 14.61 -25.65 1.33
C GLN A 240 13.37 -26.58 1.32
N ALA A 241 12.39 -26.29 2.20
CA ALA A 241 11.12 -27.03 2.27
C ALA A 241 10.02 -26.40 1.40
N ASN A 242 10.25 -25.20 0.86
CA ASN A 242 9.26 -24.44 0.10
C ASN A 242 8.97 -25.12 -1.24
N PRO A 243 7.70 -25.51 -1.53
CA PRO A 243 7.36 -26.23 -2.75
C PRO A 243 7.67 -25.45 -4.03
N LEU A 244 7.45 -24.11 -4.04
CA LEU A 244 7.78 -23.28 -5.20
C LEU A 244 9.31 -23.15 -5.39
N ALA A 245 10.08 -23.06 -4.31
CA ALA A 245 11.54 -23.04 -4.42
C ALA A 245 12.10 -24.34 -5.00
N ARG A 246 11.51 -25.49 -4.65
CA ARG A 246 11.86 -26.80 -5.23
C ARG A 246 11.44 -26.90 -6.70
N GLU A 247 10.19 -26.55 -7.01
CA GLU A 247 9.66 -26.54 -8.38
C GLU A 247 10.51 -25.66 -9.32
N TRP A 248 10.96 -24.51 -8.84
CA TRP A 248 11.78 -23.59 -9.64
C TRP A 248 13.28 -23.92 -9.63
N GLY A 249 13.70 -24.93 -8.87
CA GLY A 249 15.11 -25.35 -8.78
C GLY A 249 15.99 -24.33 -8.06
N VAL A 250 15.43 -23.60 -7.11
CA VAL A 250 16.15 -22.55 -6.35
C VAL A 250 16.31 -22.87 -4.85
N ALA A 251 15.79 -24.01 -4.38
CA ALA A 251 15.76 -24.37 -2.96
C ALA A 251 17.15 -24.35 -2.32
N ASP A 252 18.16 -24.91 -3.02
CA ASP A 252 19.53 -25.10 -2.51
C ASP A 252 20.53 -24.09 -3.08
N ALA A 253 20.09 -23.13 -3.91
CA ALA A 253 20.95 -22.12 -4.51
C ALA A 253 20.74 -20.76 -3.83
N PHE A 254 21.79 -19.96 -3.69
CA PHE A 254 21.63 -18.55 -3.29
C PHE A 254 20.81 -17.83 -4.35
N THR A 255 19.70 -17.22 -3.95
CA THR A 255 18.68 -16.70 -4.89
C THR A 255 18.36 -15.25 -4.62
N VAL A 256 18.52 -14.41 -5.63
CA VAL A 256 18.08 -13.02 -5.69
C VAL A 256 16.76 -12.97 -6.45
N GLN A 257 15.72 -12.44 -5.84
CA GLN A 257 14.40 -12.36 -6.44
C GLN A 257 13.94 -10.93 -6.67
N TYR A 258 13.47 -10.63 -7.86
CA TYR A 258 12.66 -9.44 -8.13
C TYR A 258 11.22 -9.88 -8.43
N SER A 259 10.26 -9.46 -7.59
CA SER A 259 8.85 -9.84 -7.73
C SER A 259 7.96 -8.60 -7.92
N GLY A 260 7.03 -8.67 -8.89
CA GLY A 260 6.03 -7.64 -9.16
C GLY A 260 6.09 -7.04 -10.56
N ASN A 261 5.60 -5.79 -10.71
CA ASN A 261 5.56 -5.12 -11.99
C ASN A 261 6.99 -4.76 -12.49
N PHE A 262 7.30 -5.11 -13.74
CA PHE A 262 8.52 -4.69 -14.46
C PHE A 262 8.27 -3.33 -15.12
N GLY A 263 8.00 -2.32 -14.28
CA GLY A 263 7.57 -0.99 -14.68
C GLY A 263 8.71 -0.12 -15.22
N ARG A 264 8.34 0.99 -15.88
CA ARG A 264 9.31 1.93 -16.48
C ARG A 264 10.18 2.66 -15.44
N LEU A 265 9.67 2.86 -14.22
CA LEU A 265 10.39 3.51 -13.11
C LEU A 265 11.31 2.55 -12.34
N HIS A 266 11.37 1.27 -12.73
CA HIS A 266 12.17 0.27 -12.05
C HIS A 266 13.50 0.06 -12.75
N GLU A 267 14.58 0.03 -11.97
CA GLU A 267 15.91 -0.33 -12.43
C GLU A 267 16.11 -1.84 -12.34
N LEU A 268 16.27 -2.49 -13.48
CA LEU A 268 16.41 -3.95 -13.58
C LEU A 268 17.67 -4.36 -14.34
N LEU A 269 18.28 -3.43 -15.09
CA LEU A 269 19.43 -3.72 -15.92
C LEU A 269 20.66 -4.04 -15.06
N THR A 270 20.88 -3.29 -13.99
CA THR A 270 21.97 -3.53 -13.04
C THR A 270 21.93 -4.95 -12.47
N LEU A 271 20.73 -5.49 -12.18
CA LEU A 271 20.56 -6.88 -11.73
C LEU A 271 20.92 -7.89 -12.83
N LEU A 272 20.52 -7.64 -14.06
CA LEU A 272 20.80 -8.52 -15.20
C LEU A 272 22.29 -8.54 -15.56
N GLU A 273 22.93 -7.35 -15.54
CA GLU A 273 24.36 -7.23 -15.79
C GLU A 273 25.19 -7.87 -14.67
N ALA A 274 24.78 -7.73 -13.42
CA ALA A 274 25.40 -8.45 -12.30
C ALA A 274 25.24 -9.95 -12.43
N ALA A 275 24.05 -10.44 -12.87
CA ALA A 275 23.84 -11.85 -13.15
C ALA A 275 24.82 -12.39 -14.19
N ARG A 276 25.18 -11.59 -15.19
CA ARG A 276 26.20 -11.93 -16.20
C ARG A 276 27.59 -12.04 -15.58
N LEU A 277 27.95 -11.16 -14.64
CA LEU A 277 29.27 -11.19 -13.98
C LEU A 277 29.44 -12.32 -12.98
N VAL A 278 28.35 -12.92 -12.47
CA VAL A 278 28.42 -13.98 -11.44
C VAL A 278 28.03 -15.36 -11.97
N GLN A 279 28.14 -15.61 -13.28
CA GLN A 279 27.81 -16.90 -13.89
C GLN A 279 28.68 -18.07 -13.41
N ASP A 280 29.86 -17.80 -12.90
CA ASP A 280 30.80 -18.79 -12.34
C ASP A 280 30.41 -19.28 -10.93
N VAL A 281 29.51 -18.59 -10.22
CA VAL A 281 29.04 -18.98 -8.88
C VAL A 281 27.57 -19.44 -8.92
N PRO A 282 27.12 -20.33 -7.99
CA PRO A 282 25.77 -20.90 -8.03
C PRO A 282 24.69 -19.94 -7.53
N ILE A 283 24.67 -18.72 -8.06
CA ILE A 283 23.65 -17.69 -7.74
C ILE A 283 22.53 -17.78 -8.79
N ARG A 284 21.29 -17.79 -8.33
CA ARG A 284 20.09 -17.74 -9.17
C ARG A 284 19.43 -16.37 -9.11
N PHE A 285 18.94 -15.91 -10.25
CA PHE A 285 18.14 -14.70 -10.34
C PHE A 285 16.72 -15.07 -10.75
N LEU A 286 15.73 -14.65 -9.97
CA LEU A 286 14.34 -15.00 -10.16
C LEU A 286 13.53 -13.73 -10.39
N PHE A 287 13.07 -13.51 -11.63
CA PHE A 287 12.19 -12.42 -12.00
C PHE A 287 10.76 -12.95 -12.10
N ILE A 288 9.88 -12.50 -11.18
CA ILE A 288 8.49 -12.95 -11.11
C ILE A 288 7.58 -11.76 -11.41
N GLY A 289 6.73 -11.87 -12.42
CA GLY A 289 5.79 -10.82 -12.78
C GLY A 289 5.72 -10.54 -14.27
N GLY A 290 5.51 -9.28 -14.61
CA GLY A 290 5.40 -8.82 -15.98
C GLY A 290 5.35 -7.30 -16.04
N GLY A 291 5.33 -6.75 -17.23
CA GLY A 291 5.25 -5.30 -17.42
C GLY A 291 6.08 -4.80 -18.59
N ALA A 292 6.27 -3.49 -18.66
CA ALA A 292 6.86 -2.80 -19.81
C ALA A 292 8.31 -3.26 -20.14
N LYS A 293 9.06 -3.74 -19.14
CA LYS A 293 10.45 -4.19 -19.29
C LYS A 293 10.59 -5.71 -19.45
N GLN A 294 9.50 -6.48 -19.52
CA GLN A 294 9.57 -7.94 -19.63
C GLN A 294 10.33 -8.41 -20.87
N ALA A 295 10.03 -7.82 -22.03
CA ALA A 295 10.73 -8.15 -23.27
C ALA A 295 12.24 -7.84 -23.18
N GLN A 296 12.64 -6.76 -22.52
CA GLN A 296 14.03 -6.40 -22.29
C GLN A 296 14.75 -7.45 -21.42
N ILE A 297 14.11 -7.90 -20.33
CA ILE A 297 14.67 -8.93 -19.43
C ILE A 297 14.91 -10.24 -20.23
N THR A 298 13.90 -10.69 -20.97
CA THR A 298 13.98 -11.94 -21.75
C THR A 298 15.03 -11.83 -22.83
N ALA A 299 15.03 -10.75 -23.62
CA ALA A 299 16.02 -10.52 -24.67
C ALA A 299 17.45 -10.48 -24.14
N TYR A 300 17.67 -9.80 -23.00
CA TYR A 300 19.01 -9.74 -22.37
C TYR A 300 19.46 -11.11 -21.89
N ARG A 301 18.59 -11.86 -21.19
CA ARG A 301 18.86 -13.23 -20.76
C ARG A 301 19.29 -14.11 -21.93
N ASP A 302 18.53 -14.09 -23.02
CA ASP A 302 18.73 -14.96 -24.18
C ASP A 302 19.99 -14.56 -24.96
N ALA A 303 20.24 -13.24 -25.11
CA ALA A 303 21.42 -12.75 -25.83
C ALA A 303 22.75 -13.10 -25.14
N PHE A 304 22.76 -13.25 -23.82
CA PHE A 304 23.96 -13.54 -23.02
C PHE A 304 23.97 -14.98 -22.45
N GLY A 305 23.01 -15.84 -22.81
CA GLY A 305 22.95 -17.23 -22.37
C GLY A 305 22.86 -17.36 -20.84
N LEU A 306 22.05 -16.52 -20.17
CA LEU A 306 21.99 -16.49 -18.71
C LEU A 306 21.04 -17.56 -18.17
N ASP A 307 21.43 -18.82 -18.19
CA ASP A 307 20.61 -19.97 -17.76
C ASP A 307 20.19 -19.90 -16.28
N ARG A 308 20.89 -19.11 -15.47
CA ARG A 308 20.59 -18.91 -14.06
C ARG A 308 19.60 -17.76 -13.79
N VAL A 309 19.15 -17.07 -14.86
CA VAL A 309 18.10 -16.06 -14.81
C VAL A 309 16.76 -16.69 -15.18
N LEU A 310 15.92 -16.88 -14.18
CA LEU A 310 14.59 -17.47 -14.31
C LEU A 310 13.53 -16.36 -14.40
N VAL A 311 12.66 -16.45 -15.39
CA VAL A 311 11.53 -15.53 -15.55
C VAL A 311 10.24 -16.31 -15.38
N LYS A 312 9.41 -15.90 -14.41
CA LYS A 312 8.14 -16.53 -14.06
C LYS A 312 6.99 -15.52 -14.19
N PRO A 313 5.79 -15.93 -14.53
CA PRO A 313 4.62 -15.05 -14.57
C PRO A 313 4.24 -14.59 -13.15
N TYR A 314 3.30 -13.63 -13.08
CA TYR A 314 2.65 -13.27 -11.81
C TYR A 314 2.10 -14.51 -11.13
N GLN A 315 2.34 -14.61 -9.84
CA GLN A 315 1.80 -15.69 -9.01
C GLN A 315 0.42 -15.29 -8.45
N PRO A 316 -0.50 -16.25 -8.29
CA PRO A 316 -1.74 -16.06 -7.54
C PRO A 316 -1.47 -15.53 -6.14
N ARG A 317 -2.41 -14.76 -5.58
CA ARG A 317 -2.26 -14.13 -4.25
C ARG A 317 -1.96 -15.17 -3.15
N GLU A 318 -2.59 -16.33 -3.25
CA GLU A 318 -2.45 -17.43 -2.30
C GLU A 318 -1.03 -18.02 -2.28
N LEU A 319 -0.31 -17.90 -3.40
CA LEU A 319 1.06 -18.40 -3.54
C LEU A 319 2.12 -17.32 -3.25
N LEU A 320 1.74 -16.06 -3.07
CA LEU A 320 2.70 -14.98 -2.81
C LEU A 320 3.58 -15.21 -1.56
N PRO A 321 3.05 -15.74 -0.42
CA PRO A 321 3.89 -16.08 0.71
C PRO A 321 4.98 -17.09 0.38
N LEU A 322 4.64 -18.13 -0.38
CA LEU A 322 5.60 -19.13 -0.85
C LEU A 322 6.57 -18.54 -1.89
N SER A 323 6.06 -17.73 -2.80
CA SER A 323 6.87 -17.04 -3.81
C SER A 323 7.92 -16.15 -3.16
N LEU A 324 7.55 -15.27 -2.23
CA LEU A 324 8.49 -14.43 -1.48
C LEU A 324 9.44 -15.25 -0.59
N GLY A 325 8.95 -16.40 -0.09
CA GLY A 325 9.76 -17.36 0.67
C GLY A 325 10.81 -18.13 -0.15
N ALA A 326 10.79 -18.03 -1.49
CA ALA A 326 11.66 -18.80 -2.36
C ALA A 326 13.05 -18.17 -2.61
N CYS A 327 13.36 -17.02 -2.02
CA CYS A 327 14.64 -16.34 -2.19
C CYS A 327 15.39 -16.12 -0.89
N ASP A 328 16.64 -15.72 -1.00
CA ASP A 328 17.50 -15.27 0.11
C ASP A 328 17.49 -13.75 0.22
N LEU A 329 17.59 -13.06 -0.91
CA LEU A 329 17.44 -11.62 -1.04
C LEU A 329 16.31 -11.26 -1.99
N ALA A 330 15.52 -10.26 -1.61
CA ALA A 330 14.51 -9.73 -2.49
C ALA A 330 14.87 -8.30 -2.97
N ALA A 331 14.86 -8.13 -4.29
CA ALA A 331 15.37 -6.93 -4.95
C ALA A 331 14.28 -5.88 -5.18
N ILE A 332 14.66 -4.63 -4.99
CA ILE A 332 13.94 -3.42 -5.41
C ILE A 332 14.88 -2.61 -6.28
N GLY A 333 14.45 -2.21 -7.47
CA GLY A 333 15.21 -1.33 -8.33
C GLY A 333 14.41 -0.09 -8.67
N LEU A 334 15.01 1.08 -8.51
CA LEU A 334 14.43 2.39 -8.84
C LEU A 334 15.39 3.14 -9.75
N ILE A 335 14.87 3.72 -10.84
CA ILE A 335 15.67 4.61 -11.67
C ILE A 335 15.96 5.91 -10.91
N PRO A 336 17.07 6.62 -11.20
CA PRO A 336 17.38 7.90 -10.57
C PRO A 336 16.22 8.90 -10.66
N GLY A 337 15.84 9.48 -9.53
CA GLY A 337 14.75 10.44 -9.40
C GLY A 337 13.35 9.83 -9.23
N ALA A 338 13.22 8.50 -9.22
CA ALA A 338 11.95 7.83 -8.88
C ALA A 338 11.76 7.68 -7.37
N GLU A 339 12.81 7.72 -6.60
CA GLU A 339 12.85 7.40 -5.16
C GLU A 339 12.00 8.33 -4.30
N ASP A 340 11.86 9.60 -4.72
CA ASP A 340 11.02 10.60 -4.06
C ASP A 340 9.67 10.83 -4.76
N THR A 341 9.34 9.97 -5.73
CA THR A 341 8.15 10.09 -6.59
C THR A 341 7.18 8.95 -6.38
N VAL A 342 7.69 7.75 -6.08
CA VAL A 342 6.92 6.53 -5.85
C VAL A 342 7.39 5.83 -4.57
N ALA A 343 6.48 5.15 -3.88
CA ALA A 343 6.82 4.29 -2.76
C ALA A 343 6.69 2.81 -3.21
N PRO A 344 7.78 2.05 -3.30
CA PRO A 344 7.72 0.68 -3.78
C PRO A 344 6.98 -0.23 -2.79
N SER A 345 5.72 -0.57 -3.10
CA SER A 345 4.87 -1.39 -2.23
C SER A 345 5.49 -2.76 -1.89
N LYS A 346 6.30 -3.31 -2.80
CA LYS A 346 7.03 -4.57 -2.58
C LYS A 346 7.98 -4.54 -1.36
N PHE A 347 8.46 -3.35 -0.95
CA PHE A 347 9.31 -3.19 0.22
C PHE A 347 8.66 -3.80 1.47
N TYR A 348 7.40 -3.53 1.70
CA TYR A 348 6.67 -4.01 2.88
C TYR A 348 6.48 -5.53 2.86
N GLY A 349 6.20 -6.12 1.68
CA GLY A 349 6.11 -7.57 1.52
C GLY A 349 7.45 -8.27 1.78
N ILE A 350 8.55 -7.68 1.31
CA ILE A 350 9.92 -8.18 1.57
C ILE A 350 10.22 -8.18 3.07
N LEU A 351 9.99 -7.05 3.74
CA LEU A 351 10.20 -6.92 5.17
C LEU A 351 9.34 -7.92 5.97
N ALA A 352 8.05 -8.01 5.65
CA ALA A 352 7.13 -8.93 6.32
C ALA A 352 7.56 -10.39 6.17
N SER A 353 8.10 -10.76 4.99
CA SER A 353 8.60 -12.11 4.71
C SER A 353 9.94 -12.42 5.38
N GLY A 354 10.55 -11.46 6.08
CA GLY A 354 11.86 -11.62 6.71
C GLY A 354 12.97 -11.94 5.71
N ARG A 355 12.92 -11.30 4.52
CA ARG A 355 13.97 -11.42 3.51
C ARG A 355 14.84 -10.18 3.51
N GLY A 356 16.15 -10.38 3.32
CA GLY A 356 17.06 -9.26 3.16
C GLY A 356 16.73 -8.45 1.92
N VAL A 357 16.77 -7.12 2.04
CA VAL A 357 16.49 -6.19 0.92
C VAL A 357 17.75 -6.01 0.08
N LEU A 358 17.67 -6.26 -1.22
CA LEU A 358 18.65 -5.77 -2.19
C LEU A 358 18.06 -4.53 -2.88
N LEU A 359 18.55 -3.36 -2.55
CA LEU A 359 18.06 -2.10 -3.12
C LEU A 359 19.04 -1.56 -4.16
N VAL A 360 18.57 -1.43 -5.41
CA VAL A 360 19.26 -0.69 -6.48
C VAL A 360 18.63 0.67 -6.60
N ALA A 361 19.24 1.68 -5.99
CA ALA A 361 18.76 3.06 -5.95
C ALA A 361 19.91 3.99 -5.54
N GLN A 362 19.72 5.32 -5.66
CA GLN A 362 20.70 6.28 -5.18
C GLN A 362 20.89 6.16 -3.66
N ARG A 363 22.14 6.06 -3.20
CA ARG A 363 22.48 5.89 -1.77
C ARG A 363 21.96 7.02 -0.88
N GLY A 364 21.82 8.21 -1.43
CA GLY A 364 21.31 9.39 -0.72
C GLY A 364 19.80 9.41 -0.53
N CYS A 365 19.03 8.49 -1.11
CA CYS A 365 17.57 8.49 -0.96
C CYS A 365 17.14 7.92 0.40
N ASP A 366 15.97 8.35 0.89
CA ASP A 366 15.44 7.97 2.21
C ASP A 366 15.30 6.46 2.38
N LEU A 367 14.88 5.75 1.32
CA LEU A 367 14.73 4.30 1.36
C LEU A 367 16.09 3.60 1.52
N ALA A 368 17.12 4.07 0.82
CA ALA A 368 18.48 3.54 0.94
C ALA A 368 19.04 3.77 2.35
N GLN A 369 18.87 4.98 2.87
CA GLN A 369 19.28 5.32 4.22
C GLN A 369 18.53 4.49 5.27
N LEU A 370 17.25 4.20 5.06
CA LEU A 370 16.48 3.33 5.93
C LEU A 370 17.04 1.90 5.91
N VAL A 371 17.25 1.31 4.73
CA VAL A 371 17.80 -0.06 4.59
C VAL A 371 19.15 -0.22 5.26
N LEU A 372 20.05 0.77 5.07
CA LEU A 372 21.39 0.76 5.66
C LEU A 372 21.35 0.95 7.18
N ARG A 373 20.58 1.93 7.66
CA ARG A 373 20.49 2.23 9.10
C ARG A 373 19.90 1.08 9.90
N GLU A 374 18.86 0.44 9.38
CA GLU A 374 18.21 -0.69 10.06
C GLU A 374 18.95 -2.03 9.83
N GLY A 375 19.99 -2.06 9.00
CA GLY A 375 20.74 -3.28 8.70
C GLY A 375 19.92 -4.41 8.07
N CYS A 376 18.82 -4.05 7.38
CA CYS A 376 17.90 -5.02 6.82
C CYS A 376 18.21 -5.40 5.36
N GLY A 377 19.34 -4.94 4.81
CA GLY A 377 19.72 -5.24 3.45
C GLY A 377 20.99 -4.55 2.98
N VAL A 378 21.18 -4.54 1.68
CA VAL A 378 22.30 -3.90 0.97
C VAL A 378 21.79 -2.91 -0.07
N VAL A 379 22.57 -1.88 -0.34
CA VAL A 379 22.22 -0.82 -1.30
C VAL A 379 23.36 -0.68 -2.30
N VAL A 380 23.00 -0.70 -3.59
CA VAL A 380 23.92 -0.47 -4.70
C VAL A 380 23.32 0.60 -5.62
N GLU A 381 24.13 1.50 -6.17
CA GLU A 381 23.62 2.50 -7.10
C GLU A 381 23.33 1.92 -8.48
N PRO A 382 22.38 2.48 -9.21
CA PRO A 382 22.10 2.09 -10.61
C PRO A 382 23.37 2.17 -11.47
N GLY A 383 23.72 1.07 -12.14
CA GLY A 383 24.91 0.94 -12.97
C GLY A 383 26.17 0.47 -12.24
N GLU A 384 26.19 0.40 -10.92
CA GLU A 384 27.34 -0.11 -10.15
C GLU A 384 27.37 -1.67 -10.15
N VAL A 385 27.45 -2.22 -11.36
CA VAL A 385 27.34 -3.66 -11.62
C VAL A 385 28.44 -4.47 -10.94
N ALA A 386 29.68 -3.98 -10.97
CA ALA A 386 30.82 -4.65 -10.36
C ALA A 386 30.69 -4.71 -8.84
N GLU A 387 30.24 -3.63 -8.19
CA GLU A 387 29.96 -3.59 -6.76
C GLU A 387 28.88 -4.61 -6.39
N LEU A 388 27.76 -4.65 -7.14
CA LEU A 388 26.69 -5.61 -6.93
C LEU A 388 27.20 -7.04 -7.06
N ALA A 389 27.98 -7.34 -8.10
CA ALA A 389 28.53 -8.69 -8.30
C ALA A 389 29.44 -9.13 -7.16
N LEU A 390 30.31 -8.23 -6.64
CA LEU A 390 31.16 -8.50 -5.48
C LEU A 390 30.34 -8.75 -4.22
N GLU A 391 29.32 -7.92 -3.97
CA GLU A 391 28.45 -8.07 -2.81
C GLU A 391 27.65 -9.37 -2.87
N LEU A 392 27.12 -9.76 -4.01
CA LEU A 392 26.40 -11.02 -4.18
C LEU A 392 27.31 -12.24 -3.96
N ARG A 393 28.56 -12.20 -4.44
CA ARG A 393 29.55 -13.25 -4.16
C ARG A 393 29.82 -13.36 -2.66
N SER A 394 30.00 -12.24 -1.99
CA SER A 394 30.20 -12.20 -0.53
C SER A 394 28.99 -12.78 0.21
N LEU A 395 27.77 -12.36 -0.11
CA LEU A 395 26.56 -12.82 0.58
C LEU A 395 26.27 -14.30 0.34
N ALA A 396 26.58 -14.82 -0.86
CA ALA A 396 26.38 -16.23 -1.17
C ALA A 396 27.19 -17.19 -0.29
N VAL A 397 28.34 -16.73 0.24
CA VAL A 397 29.18 -17.53 1.14
C VAL A 397 29.05 -17.15 2.62
N HIS A 398 28.19 -16.17 2.94
CA HIS A 398 27.93 -15.72 4.31
C HIS A 398 26.43 -15.81 4.67
N PRO A 399 25.84 -17.01 4.77
CA PRO A 399 24.39 -17.18 5.01
C PRO A 399 23.94 -16.57 6.34
N ALA A 400 24.80 -16.53 7.36
CA ALA A 400 24.49 -15.88 8.64
C ALA A 400 24.23 -14.36 8.49
N ARG A 401 24.98 -13.68 7.61
CA ARG A 401 24.77 -12.25 7.31
C ARG A 401 23.42 -12.04 6.62
N VAL A 402 23.06 -12.92 5.69
CA VAL A 402 21.75 -12.86 5.00
C VAL A 402 20.59 -13.11 5.96
N ALA A 403 20.73 -14.10 6.85
CA ALA A 403 19.74 -14.39 7.89
C ALA A 403 19.53 -13.19 8.82
N ALA A 404 20.62 -12.56 9.29
CA ALA A 404 20.54 -11.37 10.14
C ALA A 404 19.81 -10.20 9.45
N MET A 405 20.04 -9.95 8.16
CA MET A 405 19.30 -8.96 7.39
C MET A 405 17.80 -9.27 7.36
N GLY A 406 17.43 -10.54 7.17
CA GLY A 406 16.04 -10.98 7.18
C GLY A 406 15.36 -10.78 8.54
N GLU A 407 16.06 -11.06 9.64
CA GLU A 407 15.55 -10.81 10.99
C GLU A 407 15.33 -9.32 11.25
N GLN A 408 16.28 -8.46 10.86
CA GLN A 408 16.13 -7.01 10.96
C GLN A 408 14.96 -6.50 10.10
N ALA A 409 14.79 -7.04 8.88
CA ALA A 409 13.67 -6.72 8.01
C ALA A 409 12.32 -7.05 8.68
N ARG A 410 12.18 -8.24 9.25
CA ARG A 410 10.96 -8.66 9.95
C ARG A 410 10.68 -7.79 11.17
N ARG A 411 11.70 -7.49 11.98
CA ARG A 411 11.58 -6.60 13.13
C ARG A 411 11.13 -5.20 12.72
N LEU A 412 11.78 -4.62 11.72
CA LEU A 412 11.42 -3.30 11.19
C LEU A 412 9.95 -3.25 10.73
N TYR A 413 9.47 -4.31 10.05
CA TYR A 413 8.07 -4.40 9.64
C TYR A 413 7.11 -4.38 10.85
N GLN A 414 7.38 -5.20 11.86
CA GLN A 414 6.56 -5.32 13.06
C GLN A 414 6.52 -4.01 13.87
N GLU A 415 7.65 -3.34 13.98
CA GLU A 415 7.78 -2.12 14.77
C GLU A 415 7.21 -0.87 14.09
N ARG A 416 7.33 -0.76 12.76
CA ARG A 416 7.01 0.49 12.06
C ARG A 416 5.90 0.39 11.03
N PHE A 417 5.67 -0.76 10.44
CA PHE A 417 4.74 -0.95 9.32
C PHE A 417 3.65 -1.96 9.71
N GLY A 418 2.69 -2.16 8.85
CA GLY A 418 1.60 -3.11 9.05
C GLY A 418 0.23 -2.49 8.91
N LEU A 419 -0.74 -3.33 8.51
CA LEU A 419 -2.10 -2.91 8.21
C LEU A 419 -2.78 -2.20 9.41
N GLU A 420 -2.63 -2.72 10.63
CA GLU A 420 -3.31 -2.17 11.81
C GLU A 420 -2.87 -0.74 12.12
N LYS A 421 -1.56 -0.43 11.93
CA LYS A 421 -1.03 0.92 12.11
C LYS A 421 -1.56 1.88 11.03
N ALA A 422 -1.58 1.39 9.79
CA ALA A 422 -2.14 2.16 8.69
C ALA A 422 -3.64 2.42 8.89
N LEU A 423 -4.41 1.39 9.28
CA LEU A 423 -5.84 1.53 9.57
C LEU A 423 -6.11 2.58 10.66
N ALA A 424 -5.36 2.56 11.76
CA ALA A 424 -5.50 3.55 12.83
C ALA A 424 -5.21 4.97 12.33
N ALA A 425 -4.17 5.15 11.51
CA ALA A 425 -3.82 6.44 10.93
C ALA A 425 -4.88 6.95 9.92
N TYR A 426 -5.38 6.05 9.04
CA TYR A 426 -6.47 6.41 8.13
C TYR A 426 -7.78 6.70 8.85
N GLU A 427 -8.13 5.92 9.88
CA GLU A 427 -9.33 6.14 10.67
C GLU A 427 -9.31 7.54 11.30
N ALA A 428 -8.17 7.97 11.87
CA ALA A 428 -8.02 9.31 12.45
C ALA A 428 -8.18 10.46 11.43
N LEU A 429 -7.95 10.22 10.15
CA LEU A 429 -8.15 11.21 9.08
C LEU A 429 -9.56 11.18 8.50
N LEU A 430 -10.26 10.05 8.60
CA LEU A 430 -11.54 9.81 7.95
C LEU A 430 -12.73 9.97 8.90
N THR A 431 -12.49 10.07 10.19
CA THR A 431 -13.48 10.45 11.22
C THR A 431 -13.44 11.95 11.50
#